data_a6a6b274a7ecf4b73929d45c8e722afe
#
_entry.id   a6a6b274a7ecf4b73929d45c8e722afe
#
_cell.length_a   1.000
_cell.length_b   1.000
_cell.length_c   1.000
_cell.angle_alpha   90.00
_cell.angle_beta   90.00
_cell.angle_gamma   90.00
#
_symmetry.space_group_name_H-M   'P 1'
#
loop_
_entity.id
_entity.type
_entity.pdbx_description
1 polymer ?
#
loop_
_entity_poly.entity_id
_entity_poly.type
_entity_poly.pdbx_seq_one_letter_code
_entity_poly.pdbx_strand_id
1 'polypeptide(L)'
;MSEITSFTPVAPAQLPAIALPVLAKSDQNLIWLDCEMTGLNPQKERIIEIAVIVTGPHLEPRIEGPVLVIHQSDELLGQMDNWNKGTHGRSGLIDKVKASTLTEEQAQEQILQFLKRY
;
A
#
# COMPACT_ATOMS: atom_id res chain seq x y z
N MET A 1 -17.78 32.41 0.84
CA MET A 1 -17.17 32.39 0.44
C MET A 1 -16.83 32.79 -0.36
N SER A 2 -17.06 32.79 -0.58
CA SER A 2 -16.77 33.04 -1.48
C SER A 2 -15.59 33.47 -1.81
N GLU A 3 -14.95 33.73 -1.10
CA GLU A 3 -13.84 34.07 -1.46
C GLU A 3 -13.06 33.08 -2.06
N ILE A 4 -13.42 31.83 -1.91
CA ILE A 4 -12.80 30.81 -2.66
C ILE A 4 -12.96 30.97 -4.11
N THR A 5 -14.08 31.56 -4.51
CA THR A 5 -14.30 31.79 -5.92
C THR A 5 -13.36 32.82 -6.49
N SER A 6 -12.76 33.63 -5.62
CA SER A 6 -11.77 34.59 -6.08
C SER A 6 -10.35 34.10 -5.84
N PHE A 7 -10.20 32.79 -5.56
CA PHE A 7 -8.89 32.23 -5.30
C PHE A 7 -7.98 32.44 -6.50
N THR A 8 -6.84 33.03 -6.26
CA THR A 8 -5.81 33.19 -7.27
C THR A 8 -4.73 32.15 -7.03
N PRO A 9 -4.49 31.28 -7.99
CA PRO A 9 -3.44 30.31 -7.79
C PRO A 9 -2.11 30.98 -7.56
N VAL A 10 -1.38 30.49 -6.59
CA VAL A 10 -0.06 30.95 -6.24
C VAL A 10 0.94 29.99 -6.83
N ALA A 11 2.02 30.49 -7.39
CA ALA A 11 3.08 29.65 -7.93
C ALA A 11 3.60 28.75 -6.81
N PRO A 12 3.99 27.51 -7.13
CA PRO A 12 4.45 26.58 -6.09
C PRO A 12 5.55 27.14 -5.20
N ALA A 13 6.46 27.93 -5.76
CA ALA A 13 7.53 28.51 -4.97
C ALA A 13 7.05 29.57 -3.99
N GLN A 14 5.83 30.05 -4.16
CA GLN A 14 5.26 31.08 -3.30
C GLN A 14 4.29 30.52 -2.28
N LEU A 15 3.96 29.22 -2.38
CA LEU A 15 3.05 28.60 -1.43
C LEU A 15 3.75 28.41 -0.10
N PRO A 16 3.04 28.62 1.01
CA PRO A 16 3.60 28.24 2.30
C PRO A 16 3.88 26.75 2.27
N ALA A 17 4.95 26.35 2.89
CA ALA A 17 5.25 24.95 3.03
C ALA A 17 4.14 24.31 3.87
N ILE A 18 3.43 23.35 3.27
CA ILE A 18 2.48 22.54 4.02
C ILE A 18 3.32 21.52 4.77
N ALA A 19 3.25 21.57 6.08
CA ALA A 19 3.99 20.60 6.88
C ALA A 19 3.37 19.24 6.66
N LEU A 20 4.05 18.39 5.91
CA LEU A 20 3.69 16.99 5.83
C LEU A 20 4.05 16.33 7.15
N PRO A 21 3.31 15.31 7.57
CA PRO A 21 3.69 14.57 8.76
C PRO A 21 5.12 14.08 8.62
N VAL A 22 5.94 14.33 9.61
CA VAL A 22 7.31 13.87 9.64
C VAL A 22 7.48 12.99 10.86
N LEU A 23 8.03 11.82 10.64
CA LEU A 23 8.28 10.86 11.70
C LEU A 23 9.76 10.52 11.69
N ALA A 24 10.44 10.80 12.79
CA ALA A 24 11.86 10.45 12.92
C ALA A 24 12.01 8.95 13.05
N LYS A 25 13.11 8.43 12.53
CA LYS A 25 13.43 7.01 12.69
C LYS A 25 13.57 6.67 14.16
N SER A 26 12.91 5.61 14.60
CA SER A 26 12.92 5.18 15.98
C SER A 26 12.51 3.72 16.08
N ASP A 27 13.12 3.00 17.03
CA ASP A 27 12.68 1.64 17.29
C ASP A 27 11.35 1.58 18.06
N GLN A 28 10.79 2.73 18.42
CA GLN A 28 9.46 2.81 19.01
C GLN A 28 8.35 2.98 17.95
N ASN A 29 8.72 3.21 16.71
CA ASN A 29 7.74 3.34 15.64
C ASN A 29 7.04 2.01 15.39
N LEU A 30 5.77 2.09 14.99
CA LEU A 30 4.95 0.92 14.74
C LEU A 30 4.75 0.74 13.23
N ILE A 31 4.91 -0.49 12.78
CA ILE A 31 4.66 -0.84 11.39
C ILE A 31 3.32 -1.59 11.32
N TRP A 32 2.42 -1.08 10.49
CA TRP A 32 1.10 -1.68 10.25
C TRP A 32 1.11 -2.25 8.86
N LEU A 33 0.92 -3.55 8.76
CA LEU A 33 1.00 -4.27 7.50
C LEU A 33 -0.31 -5.01 7.28
N ASP A 34 -0.87 -4.87 6.08
CA ASP A 34 -2.07 -5.59 5.68
C ASP A 34 -1.79 -6.27 4.36
N CYS A 35 -2.18 -7.54 4.24
CA CYS A 35 -1.94 -8.33 3.04
C CYS A 35 -3.20 -9.05 2.61
N GLU A 36 -3.39 -9.13 1.29
CA GLU A 36 -4.33 -10.07 0.69
C GLU A 36 -3.53 -11.19 0.05
N MET A 37 -4.00 -12.42 0.22
CA MET A 37 -3.31 -13.61 -0.27
C MET A 37 -4.27 -14.48 -1.07
N THR A 38 -3.70 -15.41 -1.82
CA THR A 38 -4.48 -16.41 -2.56
C THR A 38 -5.13 -17.44 -1.65
N GLY A 39 -4.70 -17.53 -0.41
CA GLY A 39 -5.23 -18.42 0.60
C GLY A 39 -4.39 -18.34 1.85
N LEU A 40 -4.60 -19.25 2.80
CA LEU A 40 -3.98 -19.19 4.11
C LEU A 40 -2.84 -20.19 4.32
N ASN A 41 -2.59 -21.07 3.37
CA ASN A 41 -1.51 -22.04 3.51
C ASN A 41 -0.20 -21.41 3.03
N PRO A 42 0.72 -21.02 3.93
CA PRO A 42 1.94 -20.31 3.53
C PRO A 42 2.89 -21.15 2.69
N GLN A 43 2.68 -22.47 2.62
CA GLN A 43 3.52 -23.34 1.81
C GLN A 43 3.25 -23.19 0.31
N LYS A 44 2.04 -22.82 -0.06
CA LYS A 44 1.65 -22.75 -1.48
C LYS A 44 0.97 -21.44 -1.88
N GLU A 45 0.47 -20.68 -0.92
CA GLU A 45 -0.24 -19.44 -1.24
C GLU A 45 0.72 -18.28 -1.40
N ARG A 46 0.28 -17.25 -2.10
CA ARG A 46 1.10 -16.08 -2.40
C ARG A 46 0.36 -14.81 -2.04
N ILE A 47 1.14 -13.77 -1.74
CA ILE A 47 0.60 -12.43 -1.49
C ILE A 47 0.25 -11.81 -2.83
N ILE A 48 -0.94 -11.22 -2.91
CA ILE A 48 -1.41 -10.52 -4.11
C ILE A 48 -1.58 -9.02 -3.89
N GLU A 49 -1.67 -8.58 -2.65
CA GLU A 49 -1.66 -7.15 -2.35
C GLU A 49 -1.03 -6.94 -0.99
N ILE A 50 -0.26 -5.87 -0.84
CA ILE A 50 0.33 -5.51 0.43
C ILE A 50 0.25 -4.00 0.61
N ALA A 51 -0.16 -3.57 1.80
CA ALA A 51 -0.21 -2.18 2.19
C ALA A 51 0.55 -1.99 3.49
N VAL A 52 1.27 -0.89 3.62
CA VAL A 52 2.03 -0.63 4.82
C VAL A 52 1.86 0.83 5.26
N ILE A 53 1.79 1.00 6.56
CA ILE A 53 1.70 2.31 7.21
C ILE A 53 2.66 2.29 8.39
N VAL A 54 3.32 3.40 8.66
CA VAL A 54 4.14 3.55 9.86
C VAL A 54 3.57 4.67 10.70
N THR A 55 3.51 4.46 12.00
CA THR A 55 3.10 5.50 12.95
C THR A 55 4.11 5.60 14.07
N GLY A 56 4.10 6.71 14.79
CA GLY A 56 4.77 6.79 16.09
C GLY A 56 4.08 5.87 17.10
N PRO A 57 4.66 5.76 18.31
CA PRO A 57 4.14 4.83 19.33
C PRO A 57 2.74 5.17 19.82
N HIS A 58 2.30 6.40 19.63
CA HIS A 58 0.96 6.84 20.03
C HIS A 58 0.02 6.99 18.84
N LEU A 59 0.32 6.28 17.75
CA LEU A 59 -0.47 6.24 16.51
C LEU A 59 -0.40 7.52 15.68
N GLU A 60 0.43 8.45 16.08
CA GLU A 60 0.67 9.72 15.37
C GLU A 60 2.16 10.02 15.38
N PRO A 61 2.65 10.69 14.35
CA PRO A 61 1.99 10.91 13.07
C PRO A 61 1.82 9.61 12.30
N ARG A 62 0.94 9.62 11.30
CA ARG A 62 0.69 8.49 10.43
C ARG A 62 1.35 8.73 9.08
N ILE A 63 2.22 7.84 8.67
CA ILE A 63 2.90 7.92 7.39
C ILE A 63 2.41 6.78 6.51
N GLU A 64 1.74 7.10 5.43
CA GLU A 64 1.24 6.08 4.52
C GLU A 64 2.37 5.63 3.61
N GLY A 65 2.58 4.34 3.57
CA GLY A 65 3.53 3.72 2.67
C GLY A 65 2.87 3.25 1.39
N PRO A 66 3.58 2.48 0.61
CA PRO A 66 3.06 1.98 -0.66
C PRO A 66 1.94 0.96 -0.45
N VAL A 67 1.00 0.96 -1.41
CA VAL A 67 0.01 -0.11 -1.58
C VAL A 67 0.36 -0.77 -2.90
N LEU A 68 0.73 -2.04 -2.85
CA LEU A 68 1.29 -2.73 -4.00
C LEU A 68 0.45 -3.94 -4.36
N VAL A 69 0.07 -4.04 -5.64
CA VAL A 69 -0.61 -5.21 -6.19
C VAL A 69 0.45 -6.02 -6.93
N ILE A 70 0.61 -7.27 -6.51
CA ILE A 70 1.67 -8.15 -7.01
C ILE A 70 1.09 -9.07 -8.07
N HIS A 71 1.79 -9.17 -9.20
CA HIS A 71 1.38 -10.08 -10.27
C HIS A 71 1.53 -11.53 -9.84
N GLN A 72 0.52 -12.33 -10.13
CA GLN A 72 0.57 -13.78 -10.01
C GLN A 72 0.02 -14.39 -11.28
N SER A 73 0.42 -15.62 -11.57
CA SER A 73 0.01 -16.31 -12.79
C SER A 73 -1.48 -16.66 -12.77
N ASP A 74 -2.07 -16.74 -13.96
CA ASP A 74 -3.45 -17.19 -14.09
C ASP A 74 -3.62 -18.58 -13.50
N GLU A 75 -2.60 -19.44 -13.66
CA GLU A 75 -2.63 -20.78 -13.10
C GLU A 75 -2.73 -20.76 -11.59
N LEU A 76 -1.92 -19.95 -10.91
CA LEU A 76 -1.98 -19.84 -9.46
C LEU A 76 -3.33 -19.27 -9.01
N LEU A 77 -3.80 -18.24 -9.68
CA LEU A 77 -5.10 -17.63 -9.35
C LEU A 77 -6.25 -18.62 -9.55
N GLY A 78 -6.14 -19.47 -10.56
CA GLY A 78 -7.14 -20.51 -10.83
C GLY A 78 -7.21 -21.57 -9.74
N GLN A 79 -6.15 -21.74 -8.96
CA GLN A 79 -6.11 -22.72 -7.87
C GLN A 79 -6.69 -22.22 -6.56
N MET A 80 -7.06 -20.95 -6.47
CA MET A 80 -7.69 -20.42 -5.26
C MET A 80 -8.98 -21.15 -4.95
N ASP A 81 -9.29 -21.29 -3.66
CA ASP A 81 -10.57 -21.87 -3.27
C ASP A 81 -11.73 -20.92 -3.62
N ASN A 82 -12.96 -21.44 -3.51
CA ASN A 82 -14.13 -20.68 -3.91
C ASN A 82 -14.31 -19.40 -3.11
N TRP A 83 -13.98 -19.43 -1.83
CA TRP A 83 -14.11 -18.25 -0.98
C TRP A 83 -13.18 -17.13 -1.45
N ASN A 84 -11.90 -17.46 -1.69
CA ASN A 84 -10.93 -16.49 -2.16
C ASN A 84 -11.24 -15.98 -3.56
N LYS A 85 -11.66 -16.88 -4.47
CA LYS A 85 -12.07 -16.45 -5.81
C LYS A 85 -13.23 -15.47 -5.73
N GLY A 86 -14.22 -15.77 -4.90
CA GLY A 86 -15.37 -14.90 -4.75
C GLY A 86 -15.03 -13.55 -4.13
N THR A 87 -14.27 -13.57 -3.05
CA THR A 87 -13.91 -12.37 -2.32
C THR A 87 -13.03 -11.44 -3.16
N HIS A 88 -11.95 -11.97 -3.72
CA HIS A 88 -11.02 -11.16 -4.51
C HIS A 88 -11.57 -10.79 -5.87
N GLY A 89 -12.47 -11.61 -6.41
CA GLY A 89 -13.17 -11.27 -7.65
C GLY A 89 -14.14 -10.13 -7.46
N ARG A 90 -14.92 -10.16 -6.39
CA ARG A 90 -15.90 -9.10 -6.10
C ARG A 90 -15.24 -7.76 -5.79
N SER A 91 -14.07 -7.76 -5.17
CA SER A 91 -13.35 -6.53 -4.88
C SER A 91 -12.63 -5.98 -6.11
N GLY A 92 -12.56 -6.73 -7.19
CA GLY A 92 -11.80 -6.35 -8.38
C GLY A 92 -10.31 -6.63 -8.27
N LEU A 93 -9.85 -7.24 -7.18
CA LEU A 93 -8.44 -7.45 -6.95
C LEU A 93 -7.84 -8.45 -7.94
N ILE A 94 -8.58 -9.49 -8.31
CA ILE A 94 -8.06 -10.48 -9.26
C ILE A 94 -7.68 -9.80 -10.59
N ASP A 95 -8.54 -8.91 -11.10
CA ASP A 95 -8.24 -8.20 -12.34
C ASP A 95 -7.02 -7.32 -12.19
N LYS A 96 -6.86 -6.67 -11.06
CA LYS A 96 -5.68 -5.85 -10.79
C LYS A 96 -4.41 -6.68 -10.73
N VAL A 97 -4.48 -7.87 -10.13
CA VAL A 97 -3.34 -8.79 -10.04
C VAL A 97 -2.92 -9.24 -11.43
N LYS A 98 -3.88 -9.60 -12.28
CA LYS A 98 -3.60 -10.01 -13.66
C LYS A 98 -2.95 -8.88 -14.48
N ALA A 99 -3.40 -7.66 -14.26
CA ALA A 99 -2.89 -6.50 -14.98
C ALA A 99 -1.56 -6.00 -14.42
N SER A 100 -1.21 -6.35 -13.20
CA SER A 100 0.02 -5.90 -12.57
C SER A 100 1.24 -6.55 -13.23
N THR A 101 2.34 -5.81 -13.29
CA THR A 101 3.64 -6.33 -13.74
C THR A 101 4.64 -6.37 -12.59
N LEU A 102 4.21 -6.03 -11.37
CA LEU A 102 5.09 -5.99 -10.21
C LEU A 102 5.36 -7.40 -9.70
N THR A 103 6.63 -7.75 -9.57
CA THR A 103 7.02 -9.06 -9.02
C THR A 103 7.05 -9.02 -7.50
N GLU A 104 7.08 -10.21 -6.89
CA GLU A 104 7.24 -10.31 -5.43
C GLU A 104 8.53 -9.64 -4.98
N GLU A 105 9.62 -9.84 -5.72
CA GLU A 105 10.91 -9.26 -5.38
C GLU A 105 10.89 -7.74 -5.46
N GLN A 106 10.23 -7.20 -6.48
CA GLN A 106 10.10 -5.75 -6.61
C GLN A 106 9.25 -5.16 -5.50
N ALA A 107 8.18 -5.86 -5.12
CA ALA A 107 7.33 -5.43 -4.02
C ALA A 107 8.12 -5.42 -2.71
N GLN A 108 8.87 -6.47 -2.45
CA GLN A 108 9.72 -6.56 -1.27
C GLN A 108 10.70 -5.40 -1.22
N GLU A 109 11.35 -5.09 -2.33
CA GLU A 109 12.31 -4.00 -2.40
C GLU A 109 11.66 -2.66 -2.07
N GLN A 110 10.49 -2.40 -2.62
CA GLN A 110 9.78 -1.14 -2.37
C GLN A 110 9.36 -1.02 -0.91
N ILE A 111 8.87 -2.10 -0.30
CA ILE A 111 8.49 -2.10 1.11
C ILE A 111 9.72 -1.85 1.99
N LEU A 112 10.82 -2.54 1.72
CA LEU A 112 12.02 -2.37 2.51
C LEU A 112 12.59 -0.96 2.39
N GLN A 113 12.59 -0.39 1.19
CA GLN A 113 13.04 0.98 0.97
C GLN A 113 12.22 1.97 1.80
N PHE A 114 10.92 1.77 1.84
CA PHE A 114 10.06 2.62 2.65
C PHE A 114 10.35 2.45 4.15
N LEU A 115 10.43 1.20 4.61
CA LEU A 115 10.59 0.93 6.04
C LEU A 115 11.95 1.38 6.58
N LYS A 116 12.99 1.39 5.75
CA LYS A 116 14.31 1.82 6.20
C LYS A 116 14.36 3.26 6.68
N ARG A 117 13.38 4.06 6.31
CA ARG A 117 13.32 5.47 6.74
C ARG A 117 12.84 5.61 8.17
N TYR A 118 12.22 4.60 8.70
CA TYR A 118 11.52 4.68 9.99
C TYR A 118 11.96 3.60 10.95
#